data_b30d6df2735816041191ac7c15c360fb
#
_entry.id   b30d6df2735816041191ac7c15c360fb
#
_cell.length_a   1.000
_cell.length_b   1.000
_cell.length_c   1.000
_cell.angle_alpha   90.00
_cell.angle_beta   90.00
_cell.angle_gamma   90.00
#
_symmetry.space_group_name_H-M   'P 1'
#
loop_
_entity.id
_entity.type
_entity.pdbx_description
1 polymer ?
#
loop_
_entity_poly.entity_id
_entity_poly.type
_entity_poly.pdbx_seq_one_letter_code
_entity_poly.pdbx_strand_id
1 'polypeptide(L)'
;MIRSGRGMRRNPRPAVSVVGMDAPDLVGTERVIGGRTFDFSRRVAVMAIVNRTPDSFHDQGRTFALEKATEAVRAAADAGADWIDIGGVPFAPGPEVGVAEELDRVLPVIAAARGLAVVSVDTYRPEVAREAIAAGAGVVNDTSGLRDPAMADVVAGTGAALVITHSLAAPRTVFPRPAYADVTSEVAAFLCQKAELAMGRGVRPEQIILDPGHDLNKNTYHSLELTRRLDEIAAMGYPLLVADSNKDFIGETLGADQKDRLAGTLAALVFCVLRGARIVRVHDVRAAVDAVRMTEAILGMRPPATARHNMD
;
A
#
# COMPACT_ATOMS: atom_id res chain seq x y z
N MET A 1 -23.69 -56.53 -18.15
CA MET A 1 -24.28 -55.22 -18.44
C MET A 1 -23.78 -54.23 -17.38
N ILE A 2 -22.75 -53.46 -17.73
CA ILE A 2 -22.11 -52.47 -16.85
C ILE A 2 -22.67 -51.13 -17.23
N ARG A 3 -23.41 -50.44 -16.32
CA ARG A 3 -23.91 -49.10 -16.51
C ARG A 3 -22.82 -48.09 -16.12
N SER A 4 -22.33 -47.38 -17.11
CA SER A 4 -21.39 -46.25 -16.95
C SER A 4 -22.09 -45.08 -16.26
N GLY A 5 -21.64 -44.73 -15.07
CA GLY A 5 -22.01 -43.50 -14.39
C GLY A 5 -21.37 -42.27 -15.07
N ARG A 6 -22.16 -41.43 -15.74
CA ARG A 6 -21.72 -40.12 -16.23
C ARG A 6 -21.52 -39.20 -15.03
N GLY A 7 -20.28 -38.87 -14.73
CA GLY A 7 -19.94 -37.80 -13.79
C GLY A 7 -20.52 -36.48 -14.26
N MET A 8 -21.47 -35.90 -13.53
CA MET A 8 -21.92 -34.52 -13.71
C MET A 8 -20.77 -33.56 -13.46
N ARG A 9 -20.24 -32.99 -14.52
CA ARG A 9 -19.39 -31.78 -14.41
C ARG A 9 -20.24 -30.68 -13.80
N ARG A 10 -19.98 -30.30 -12.54
CA ARG A 10 -20.54 -29.10 -11.95
C ARG A 10 -19.92 -27.90 -12.68
N ASN A 11 -20.71 -27.20 -13.48
CA ASN A 11 -20.34 -25.89 -14.00
C ASN A 11 -20.08 -24.96 -12.78
N PRO A 12 -18.99 -24.21 -12.73
CA PRO A 12 -18.80 -23.19 -11.72
C PRO A 12 -19.97 -22.19 -11.87
N ARG A 13 -20.71 -21.97 -10.80
CA ARG A 13 -21.72 -20.92 -10.76
C ARG A 13 -21.04 -19.59 -11.05
N PRO A 14 -21.64 -18.68 -11.86
CA PRO A 14 -21.10 -17.34 -12.04
C PRO A 14 -21.00 -16.67 -10.67
N ALA A 15 -19.93 -15.88 -10.47
CA ALA A 15 -19.76 -15.09 -9.26
C ALA A 15 -21.05 -14.29 -8.99
N VAL A 16 -21.57 -14.39 -7.78
CA VAL A 16 -22.74 -13.61 -7.36
C VAL A 16 -22.28 -12.15 -7.34
N SER A 17 -22.77 -11.35 -8.28
CA SER A 17 -22.64 -9.90 -8.21
C SER A 17 -23.30 -9.43 -6.90
N VAL A 18 -22.48 -8.99 -5.96
CA VAL A 18 -22.96 -8.29 -4.77
C VAL A 18 -23.41 -6.93 -5.28
N VAL A 19 -24.68 -6.64 -5.18
CA VAL A 19 -25.32 -5.44 -5.73
C VAL A 19 -24.52 -4.19 -5.37
N GLY A 20 -23.98 -3.50 -6.39
CA GLY A 20 -23.27 -2.23 -6.27
C GLY A 20 -21.76 -2.31 -6.00
N MET A 21 -21.09 -3.45 -6.21
CA MET A 21 -19.64 -3.62 -5.98
C MET A 21 -18.94 -4.28 -7.17
N ASP A 22 -19.09 -3.66 -8.34
CA ASP A 22 -18.23 -4.04 -9.46
C ASP A 22 -16.78 -3.65 -9.15
N ALA A 23 -15.85 -4.59 -9.34
CA ALA A 23 -14.44 -4.25 -9.23
C ALA A 23 -14.14 -3.11 -10.21
N PRO A 24 -13.37 -2.08 -9.82
CA PRO A 24 -13.05 -0.99 -10.74
C PRO A 24 -12.37 -1.57 -11.98
N ASP A 25 -12.71 -1.04 -13.17
CA ASP A 25 -12.04 -1.36 -14.42
C ASP A 25 -10.59 -0.86 -14.34
N LEU A 26 -9.68 -1.73 -13.95
CA LEU A 26 -8.27 -1.37 -13.76
C LEU A 26 -7.53 -1.36 -15.10
N VAL A 27 -6.73 -0.34 -15.31
CA VAL A 27 -5.72 -0.31 -16.37
C VAL A 27 -4.67 -1.38 -16.07
N GLY A 28 -4.76 -2.54 -16.78
CA GLY A 28 -3.93 -3.69 -16.49
C GLY A 28 -4.23 -4.32 -15.13
N THR A 29 -5.20 -5.24 -15.09
CA THR A 29 -5.56 -5.97 -13.86
C THR A 29 -4.43 -6.85 -13.36
N GLU A 30 -3.67 -7.48 -14.28
CA GLU A 30 -2.50 -8.28 -13.97
C GLU A 30 -1.23 -7.44 -14.17
N ARG A 31 -0.40 -7.36 -13.15
CA ARG A 31 0.85 -6.60 -13.14
C ARG A 31 2.01 -7.41 -12.59
N VAL A 32 3.18 -7.28 -13.20
CA VAL A 32 4.42 -7.83 -12.66
C VAL A 32 5.14 -6.75 -11.86
N ILE A 33 5.24 -6.92 -10.56
CA ILE A 33 5.85 -5.97 -9.62
C ILE A 33 6.90 -6.71 -8.80
N GLY A 34 8.15 -6.23 -8.84
CA GLY A 34 9.25 -6.89 -8.13
C GLY A 34 9.44 -8.35 -8.51
N GLY A 35 9.17 -8.72 -9.78
CA GLY A 35 9.26 -10.09 -10.30
C GLY A 35 8.12 -11.02 -9.88
N ARG A 36 7.08 -10.52 -9.21
CA ARG A 36 5.89 -11.29 -8.83
C ARG A 36 4.65 -10.78 -9.55
N THR A 37 3.77 -11.69 -9.97
CA THR A 37 2.51 -11.36 -10.64
C THR A 37 1.41 -11.09 -9.61
N PHE A 38 0.68 -9.99 -9.79
CA PHE A 38 -0.48 -9.60 -9.00
C PHE A 38 -1.68 -9.38 -9.93
N ASP A 39 -2.71 -10.20 -9.76
CA ASP A 39 -4.02 -9.98 -10.38
C ASP A 39 -4.89 -9.17 -9.42
N PHE A 40 -4.89 -7.85 -9.56
CA PHE A 40 -5.64 -6.94 -8.71
C PHE A 40 -7.17 -7.01 -8.90
N SER A 41 -7.67 -7.74 -9.90
CA SER A 41 -9.10 -8.04 -9.99
C SER A 41 -9.54 -9.07 -8.94
N ARG A 42 -8.60 -9.90 -8.45
CA ARG A 42 -8.88 -11.04 -7.57
C ARG A 42 -8.04 -11.07 -6.30
N ARG A 43 -7.18 -10.08 -6.10
CA ARG A 43 -6.24 -10.06 -4.96
C ARG A 43 -6.05 -8.66 -4.42
N VAL A 44 -5.94 -8.58 -3.10
CA VAL A 44 -5.49 -7.40 -2.37
C VAL A 44 -4.12 -7.70 -1.79
N ALA A 45 -3.12 -6.87 -2.09
CA ALA A 45 -1.79 -7.01 -1.56
C ALA A 45 -1.69 -6.39 -0.15
N VAL A 46 -1.05 -7.09 0.78
CA VAL A 46 -0.74 -6.57 2.11
C VAL A 46 0.70 -6.11 2.14
N MET A 47 0.90 -4.80 2.39
CA MET A 47 2.19 -4.14 2.47
C MET A 47 2.54 -3.87 3.94
N ALA A 48 3.59 -4.50 4.42
CA ALA A 48 4.11 -4.29 5.78
C ALA A 48 4.95 -3.02 5.85
N ILE A 49 4.82 -2.25 6.93
CA ILE A 49 5.63 -1.07 7.23
C ILE A 49 6.87 -1.52 8.00
N VAL A 50 8.07 -1.21 7.49
CA VAL A 50 9.33 -1.42 8.18
C VAL A 50 10.14 -0.12 8.16
N ASN A 51 10.14 0.60 9.27
CA ASN A 51 10.88 1.84 9.40
C ASN A 51 12.22 1.60 10.09
N ARG A 52 13.32 2.08 9.52
CA ARG A 52 14.61 2.16 10.15
C ARG A 52 14.92 3.61 10.51
N THR A 53 14.28 4.08 11.57
CA THR A 53 14.54 5.40 12.16
C THR A 53 15.34 5.22 13.44
N PRO A 54 16.38 6.03 13.71
CA PRO A 54 17.12 5.92 14.96
C PRO A 54 16.27 6.42 16.13
N ASP A 55 15.84 5.53 16.98
CA ASP A 55 15.56 5.85 18.37
C ASP A 55 16.87 5.72 19.13
N SER A 56 17.49 6.88 19.44
CA SER A 56 18.62 7.04 20.37
C SER A 56 20.06 7.03 19.84
N PHE A 57 20.74 7.99 20.35
CA PHE A 57 22.12 8.43 20.44
C PHE A 57 23.09 7.30 20.80
N HIS A 58 23.81 6.70 19.83
CA HIS A 58 25.17 6.12 19.89
C HIS A 58 25.39 5.11 18.75
N ASP A 59 26.65 4.88 18.34
CA ASP A 59 27.09 3.95 17.28
C ASP A 59 26.55 2.51 17.42
N GLN A 60 26.28 2.06 18.65
CA GLN A 60 25.61 0.77 18.93
C GLN A 60 24.14 0.76 18.46
N GLY A 61 23.51 1.92 18.32
CA GLY A 61 22.13 2.05 17.83
C GLY A 61 21.95 1.72 16.35
N ARG A 62 22.98 1.90 15.50
CA ARG A 62 22.88 1.63 14.05
C ARG A 62 22.82 0.13 13.75
N THR A 63 23.68 -0.68 14.38
CA THR A 63 23.67 -2.13 14.22
C THR A 63 22.40 -2.73 14.81
N PHE A 64 22.02 -2.31 16.00
CA PHE A 64 20.80 -2.76 16.67
C PHE A 64 19.53 -2.37 15.88
N ALA A 65 19.48 -1.16 15.30
CA ALA A 65 18.38 -0.76 14.44
C ALA A 65 18.33 -1.58 13.13
N LEU A 66 19.46 -2.01 12.58
CA LEU A 66 19.50 -2.90 11.42
C LEU A 66 19.01 -4.32 11.76
N GLU A 67 19.46 -4.88 12.88
CA GLU A 67 19.01 -6.20 13.34
C GLU A 67 17.49 -6.21 13.56
N LYS A 68 16.96 -5.23 14.30
CA LYS A 68 15.50 -5.08 14.49
C LYS A 68 14.74 -4.93 13.18
N ALA A 69 15.23 -4.11 12.24
CA ALA A 69 14.59 -3.95 10.94
C ALA A 69 14.61 -5.25 10.14
N THR A 70 15.71 -6.00 10.20
CA THR A 70 15.85 -7.30 9.53
C THR A 70 14.92 -8.37 10.15
N GLU A 71 14.79 -8.37 11.48
CA GLU A 71 13.83 -9.23 12.19
C GLU A 71 12.38 -8.87 11.81
N ALA A 72 12.05 -7.57 11.76
CA ALA A 72 10.74 -7.09 11.35
C ALA A 72 10.41 -7.49 9.90
N VAL A 73 11.39 -7.44 8.99
CA VAL A 73 11.25 -7.93 7.60
C VAL A 73 10.88 -9.41 7.58
N ARG A 74 11.59 -10.25 8.32
CA ARG A 74 11.32 -11.69 8.39
C ARG A 74 9.96 -11.97 9.01
N ALA A 75 9.65 -11.33 10.14
CA ALA A 75 8.36 -11.47 10.80
C ALA A 75 7.19 -11.04 9.90
N ALA A 76 7.35 -9.96 9.12
CA ALA A 76 6.36 -9.53 8.16
C ALA A 76 6.15 -10.55 7.04
N ALA A 77 7.22 -11.11 6.49
CA ALA A 77 7.14 -12.15 5.46
C ALA A 77 6.48 -13.43 6.00
N ASP A 78 6.85 -13.89 7.20
CA ASP A 78 6.27 -15.04 7.87
C ASP A 78 4.79 -14.84 8.23
N ALA A 79 4.40 -13.60 8.54
CA ALA A 79 3.01 -13.20 8.75
C ALA A 79 2.19 -13.17 7.45
N GLY A 80 2.84 -13.26 6.28
CA GLY A 80 2.22 -13.35 4.97
C GLY A 80 2.08 -12.02 4.24
N ALA A 81 2.91 -11.03 4.54
CA ALA A 81 3.01 -9.81 3.76
C ALA A 81 3.40 -10.11 2.30
N ASP A 82 2.72 -9.47 1.37
CA ASP A 82 3.05 -9.53 -0.05
C ASP A 82 4.19 -8.58 -0.40
N TRP A 83 4.19 -7.42 0.25
CA TRP A 83 5.15 -6.34 0.06
C TRP A 83 5.72 -5.89 1.42
N ILE A 84 6.95 -5.38 1.39
CA ILE A 84 7.61 -4.78 2.56
C ILE A 84 8.07 -3.38 2.15
N ASP A 85 7.52 -2.36 2.81
CA ASP A 85 7.80 -0.96 2.57
C ASP A 85 8.82 -0.44 3.57
N ILE A 86 9.99 -0.05 3.06
CA ILE A 86 11.17 0.29 3.84
C ILE A 86 11.37 1.80 3.82
N GLY A 87 11.22 2.44 4.98
CA GLY A 87 11.42 3.87 5.17
C GLY A 87 12.65 4.19 6.03
N GLY A 88 13.47 5.13 5.54
CA GLY A 88 14.65 5.64 6.26
C GLY A 88 14.44 7.02 6.89
N VAL A 89 13.39 7.75 6.50
CA VAL A 89 13.09 9.13 6.93
C VAL A 89 11.64 9.24 7.37
N PRO A 90 11.35 9.67 8.61
CA PRO A 90 9.99 9.91 9.05
C PRO A 90 9.31 11.00 8.19
N PHE A 91 8.02 10.87 7.92
CA PHE A 91 7.25 11.92 7.23
C PHE A 91 7.09 13.16 8.11
N ALA A 92 6.98 12.98 9.44
CA ALA A 92 6.81 14.05 10.40
C ALA A 92 8.02 15.01 10.44
N PRO A 93 7.81 16.30 10.79
CA PRO A 93 8.89 17.26 11.00
C PRO A 93 9.94 16.74 11.99
N GLY A 94 11.20 17.12 11.77
CA GLY A 94 12.32 16.71 12.62
C GLY A 94 13.67 17.10 12.00
N PRO A 95 14.80 16.66 12.57
CA PRO A 95 16.13 16.95 12.04
C PRO A 95 16.28 16.52 10.59
N GLU A 96 17.01 17.27 9.80
CA GLU A 96 17.29 16.91 8.41
C GLU A 96 18.09 15.60 8.33
N VAL A 97 17.67 14.72 7.42
CA VAL A 97 18.37 13.47 7.11
C VAL A 97 18.91 13.60 5.68
N GLY A 98 20.21 13.52 5.50
CA GLY A 98 20.85 13.63 4.19
C GLY A 98 20.63 12.38 3.33
N VAL A 99 20.87 12.50 2.00
CA VAL A 99 20.74 11.38 1.05
C VAL A 99 21.63 10.19 1.46
N ALA A 100 22.90 10.44 1.80
CA ALA A 100 23.82 9.39 2.20
C ALA A 100 23.35 8.63 3.45
N GLU A 101 22.81 9.36 4.42
CA GLU A 101 22.29 8.76 5.65
C GLU A 101 20.99 7.95 5.38
N GLU A 102 20.12 8.44 4.51
CA GLU A 102 18.92 7.69 4.11
C GLU A 102 19.30 6.39 3.39
N LEU A 103 20.27 6.44 2.46
CA LEU A 103 20.81 5.25 1.79
C LEU A 103 21.41 4.24 2.78
N ASP A 104 22.21 4.70 3.75
CA ASP A 104 22.77 3.85 4.81
C ASP A 104 21.67 3.16 5.64
N ARG A 105 20.51 3.80 5.76
CA ARG A 105 19.38 3.23 6.48
C ARG A 105 18.61 2.21 5.65
N VAL A 106 18.32 2.49 4.38
CA VAL A 106 17.41 1.66 3.58
C VAL A 106 18.10 0.52 2.86
N LEU A 107 19.28 0.70 2.27
CA LEU A 107 19.91 -0.31 1.42
C LEU A 107 20.19 -1.65 2.11
N PRO A 108 20.70 -1.70 3.36
CA PRO A 108 20.92 -2.97 4.05
C PRO A 108 19.61 -3.71 4.34
N VAL A 109 18.52 -2.99 4.61
CA VAL A 109 17.19 -3.58 4.87
C VAL A 109 16.57 -4.09 3.57
N ILE A 110 16.74 -3.35 2.45
CA ILE A 110 16.35 -3.81 1.10
C ILE A 110 17.04 -5.13 0.77
N ALA A 111 18.36 -5.22 1.01
CA ALA A 111 19.12 -6.44 0.79
C ALA A 111 18.59 -7.62 1.62
N ALA A 112 18.21 -7.39 2.88
CA ALA A 112 17.63 -8.41 3.75
C ALA A 112 16.22 -8.86 3.34
N ALA A 113 15.43 -7.98 2.71
CA ALA A 113 14.06 -8.25 2.27
C ALA A 113 13.98 -8.96 0.91
N ARG A 114 15.06 -8.94 0.11
CA ARG A 114 15.10 -9.56 -1.22
C ARG A 114 14.74 -11.04 -1.18
N GLY A 115 13.84 -11.44 -2.09
CA GLY A 115 13.36 -12.81 -2.19
C GLY A 115 12.27 -13.19 -1.19
N LEU A 116 12.12 -12.49 -0.07
CA LEU A 116 11.07 -12.74 0.92
C LEU A 116 9.71 -12.18 0.47
N ALA A 117 9.69 -10.93 0.04
CA ALA A 117 8.50 -10.23 -0.45
C ALA A 117 8.87 -9.27 -1.59
N VAL A 118 7.90 -8.57 -2.19
CA VAL A 118 8.18 -7.41 -3.03
C VAL A 118 8.71 -6.29 -2.14
N VAL A 119 9.85 -5.73 -2.50
CA VAL A 119 10.47 -4.63 -1.76
C VAL A 119 9.95 -3.30 -2.28
N SER A 120 9.44 -2.47 -1.40
CA SER A 120 9.09 -1.06 -1.61
C SER A 120 10.06 -0.18 -0.83
N VAL A 121 10.42 0.97 -1.39
CA VAL A 121 11.16 2.02 -0.70
C VAL A 121 10.28 3.24 -0.52
N ASP A 122 10.08 3.68 0.74
CA ASP A 122 9.37 4.92 1.09
C ASP A 122 10.38 6.06 1.07
N THR A 123 10.38 6.80 -0.03
CA THR A 123 11.27 7.96 -0.22
C THR A 123 10.67 8.96 -1.21
N TYR A 124 10.93 10.24 -0.95
CA TYR A 124 10.60 11.34 -1.84
C TYR A 124 11.81 11.86 -2.63
N ARG A 125 12.97 11.16 -2.55
CA ARG A 125 14.22 11.57 -3.18
C ARG A 125 14.53 10.67 -4.37
N PRO A 126 14.64 11.25 -5.58
CA PRO A 126 14.99 10.50 -6.79
C PRO A 126 16.31 9.75 -6.70
N GLU A 127 17.32 10.31 -6.01
CA GLU A 127 18.64 9.70 -5.82
C GLU A 127 18.52 8.42 -5.00
N VAL A 128 17.76 8.45 -3.91
CA VAL A 128 17.54 7.29 -3.05
C VAL A 128 16.72 6.23 -3.78
N ALA A 129 15.69 6.64 -4.51
CA ALA A 129 14.88 5.73 -5.32
C ALA A 129 15.72 4.98 -6.37
N ARG A 130 16.65 5.67 -7.05
CA ARG A 130 17.53 5.07 -8.05
C ARG A 130 18.39 3.96 -7.44
N GLU A 131 19.05 4.22 -6.34
CA GLU A 131 19.89 3.25 -5.64
C GLU A 131 19.08 2.09 -5.06
N ALA A 132 17.89 2.38 -4.53
CA ALA A 132 16.97 1.37 -4.02
C ALA A 132 16.49 0.41 -5.13
N ILE A 133 16.13 0.93 -6.31
CA ILE A 133 15.76 0.11 -7.48
C ILE A 133 16.95 -0.75 -7.91
N ALA A 134 18.15 -0.18 -8.00
CA ALA A 134 19.38 -0.92 -8.32
C ALA A 134 19.65 -2.03 -7.30
N ALA A 135 19.34 -1.80 -6.02
CA ALA A 135 19.45 -2.78 -4.95
C ALA A 135 18.33 -3.83 -4.96
N GLY A 136 17.28 -3.68 -5.78
CA GLY A 136 16.20 -4.65 -5.97
C GLY A 136 14.83 -4.22 -5.45
N ALA A 137 14.61 -2.95 -5.15
CA ALA A 137 13.26 -2.45 -4.90
C ALA A 137 12.41 -2.53 -6.18
N GLY A 138 11.22 -3.12 -6.06
CA GLY A 138 10.25 -3.24 -7.13
C GLY A 138 9.15 -2.16 -7.08
N VAL A 139 9.14 -1.36 -6.02
CA VAL A 139 8.17 -0.27 -5.80
C VAL A 139 8.89 0.94 -5.22
N VAL A 140 8.56 2.12 -5.70
CA VAL A 140 8.90 3.40 -5.08
C VAL A 140 7.61 3.99 -4.52
N ASN A 141 7.57 4.20 -3.21
CA ASN A 141 6.45 4.80 -2.49
C ASN A 141 6.77 6.28 -2.23
N ASP A 142 6.30 7.15 -3.14
CA ASP A 142 6.53 8.60 -3.04
C ASP A 142 5.39 9.29 -2.30
N THR A 143 5.59 9.47 -0.99
CA THR A 143 4.65 10.14 -0.09
C THR A 143 4.61 11.66 -0.25
N SER A 144 5.47 12.23 -1.13
CA SER A 144 5.44 13.68 -1.46
C SER A 144 4.42 14.04 -2.54
N GLY A 145 3.88 13.04 -3.23
CA GLY A 145 2.95 13.27 -4.33
C GLY A 145 3.64 13.71 -5.61
N LEU A 146 4.75 13.08 -5.93
CA LEU A 146 5.55 13.42 -7.12
C LEU A 146 5.87 14.93 -7.15
N ARG A 147 6.36 15.45 -6.01
CA ARG A 147 6.74 16.86 -5.87
C ARG A 147 7.99 17.17 -6.69
N ASP A 148 8.96 16.24 -6.69
CA ASP A 148 10.09 16.27 -7.60
C ASP A 148 9.78 15.39 -8.82
N PRO A 149 9.57 15.99 -10.01
CA PRO A 149 9.28 15.23 -11.23
C PRO A 149 10.41 14.29 -11.66
N ALA A 150 11.66 14.50 -11.21
CA ALA A 150 12.77 13.60 -11.49
C ALA A 150 12.56 12.18 -10.93
N MET A 151 11.66 12.01 -9.96
CA MET A 151 11.24 10.69 -9.48
C MET A 151 10.61 9.85 -10.61
N ALA A 152 9.78 10.47 -11.45
CA ALA A 152 9.21 9.81 -12.61
C ALA A 152 10.29 9.38 -13.62
N ASP A 153 11.30 10.22 -13.85
CA ASP A 153 12.43 9.90 -14.75
C ASP A 153 13.24 8.70 -14.23
N VAL A 154 13.37 8.57 -12.90
CA VAL A 154 14.04 7.42 -12.26
C VAL A 154 13.25 6.12 -12.46
N VAL A 155 11.92 6.17 -12.37
CA VAL A 155 11.07 4.97 -12.50
C VAL A 155 10.85 4.61 -13.96
N ALA A 156 10.78 5.61 -14.85
CA ALA A 156 10.63 5.39 -16.29
C ALA A 156 11.76 4.49 -16.84
N GLY A 157 11.40 3.55 -17.72
CA GLY A 157 12.37 2.60 -18.28
C GLY A 157 12.82 1.47 -17.33
N THR A 158 12.36 1.47 -16.08
CA THR A 158 12.55 0.35 -15.13
C THR A 158 11.33 -0.56 -15.09
N GLY A 159 11.43 -1.66 -14.32
CA GLY A 159 10.29 -2.51 -13.98
C GLY A 159 9.60 -2.13 -12.65
N ALA A 160 10.05 -1.06 -11.98
CA ALA A 160 9.49 -0.66 -10.70
C ALA A 160 8.12 0.03 -10.86
N ALA A 161 7.24 -0.17 -9.88
CA ALA A 161 6.00 0.58 -9.76
C ALA A 161 6.24 1.89 -8.98
N LEU A 162 5.44 2.91 -9.26
CA LEU A 162 5.43 4.20 -8.58
C LEU A 162 4.11 4.39 -7.85
N VAL A 163 4.15 4.48 -6.53
CA VAL A 163 3.03 4.94 -5.72
C VAL A 163 3.08 6.46 -5.66
N ILE A 164 1.99 7.10 -6.05
CA ILE A 164 1.81 8.55 -6.01
C ILE A 164 0.80 8.87 -4.92
N THR A 165 1.28 9.46 -3.82
CA THR A 165 0.43 9.77 -2.66
C THR A 165 -0.02 11.22 -2.71
N HIS A 166 -1.32 11.47 -2.45
CA HIS A 166 -1.81 12.83 -2.30
C HIS A 166 -1.26 13.48 -1.01
N SER A 167 -0.49 14.55 -1.16
CA SER A 167 0.00 15.38 -0.06
C SER A 167 0.11 16.85 -0.50
N LEU A 168 -0.49 17.77 0.26
CA LEU A 168 -0.42 19.22 -0.01
C LEU A 168 0.90 19.83 0.45
N ALA A 169 1.49 19.29 1.52
CA ALA A 169 2.75 19.78 2.07
C ALA A 169 3.95 19.00 1.54
N ALA A 170 5.11 19.64 1.53
CA ALA A 170 6.36 18.91 1.41
C ALA A 170 6.56 18.00 2.62
N PRO A 171 7.18 16.82 2.44
CA PRO A 171 7.58 15.98 3.57
C PRO A 171 8.37 16.78 4.60
N ARG A 172 8.25 16.41 5.88
CA ARG A 172 8.94 17.03 7.02
C ARG A 172 8.61 18.49 7.30
N THR A 173 7.54 19.01 6.69
CA THR A 173 7.06 20.37 6.98
C THR A 173 5.80 20.34 7.82
N VAL A 174 5.65 21.36 8.68
CA VAL A 174 4.38 21.59 9.38
C VAL A 174 3.38 22.13 8.38
N PHE A 175 2.23 21.49 8.27
CA PHE A 175 1.12 21.98 7.47
C PHE A 175 0.03 22.49 8.42
N PRO A 176 -0.34 23.76 8.33
CA PRO A 176 -1.43 24.31 9.13
C PRO A 176 -2.76 23.66 8.72
N ARG A 177 -3.84 24.08 9.30
CA ARG A 177 -5.18 23.51 9.13
C ARG A 177 -5.53 23.26 7.67
N PRO A 178 -5.73 21.98 7.25
CA PRO A 178 -6.12 21.67 5.89
C PRO A 178 -7.55 22.16 5.63
N ALA A 179 -7.76 22.74 4.44
CA ALA A 179 -9.07 23.18 3.97
C ALA A 179 -9.32 22.60 2.57
N TYR A 180 -10.48 21.99 2.39
CA TYR A 180 -10.97 21.46 1.13
C TYR A 180 -12.41 21.93 0.94
N ALA A 181 -12.78 22.29 -0.27
CA ALA A 181 -14.18 22.49 -0.62
C ALA A 181 -14.89 21.14 -0.81
N ASP A 182 -14.22 20.19 -1.46
CA ASP A 182 -14.58 18.76 -1.60
C ASP A 182 -13.30 17.95 -1.60
N VAL A 183 -12.98 17.31 -0.48
CA VAL A 183 -11.73 16.60 -0.29
C VAL A 183 -11.54 15.45 -1.31
N THR A 184 -12.60 14.72 -1.64
CA THR A 184 -12.51 13.58 -2.56
C THR A 184 -12.24 14.03 -3.99
N SER A 185 -13.00 15.04 -4.46
CA SER A 185 -12.82 15.60 -5.80
C SER A 185 -11.45 16.27 -5.97
N GLU A 186 -10.96 17.00 -4.95
CA GLU A 186 -9.65 17.65 -5.00
C GLU A 186 -8.50 16.63 -4.97
N VAL A 187 -8.62 15.56 -4.17
CA VAL A 187 -7.67 14.44 -4.16
C VAL A 187 -7.66 13.72 -5.51
N ALA A 188 -8.82 13.42 -6.08
CA ALA A 188 -8.92 12.78 -7.39
C ALA A 188 -8.27 13.64 -8.48
N ALA A 189 -8.56 14.96 -8.52
CA ALA A 189 -7.96 15.88 -9.49
C ALA A 189 -6.43 15.95 -9.35
N PHE A 190 -5.91 16.01 -8.13
CA PHE A 190 -4.47 15.99 -7.85
C PHE A 190 -3.83 14.70 -8.37
N LEU A 191 -4.40 13.54 -8.02
CA LEU A 191 -3.85 12.25 -8.41
C LEU A 191 -3.88 12.06 -9.93
N CYS A 192 -4.95 12.51 -10.61
CA CYS A 192 -5.05 12.52 -12.07
C CYS A 192 -3.91 13.34 -12.70
N GLN A 193 -3.75 14.58 -12.26
CA GLN A 193 -2.67 15.46 -12.76
C GLN A 193 -1.29 14.85 -12.55
N LYS A 194 -1.05 14.20 -11.41
CA LYS A 194 0.25 13.58 -11.10
C LYS A 194 0.50 12.29 -11.89
N ALA A 195 -0.53 11.50 -12.14
CA ALA A 195 -0.44 10.34 -13.02
C ALA A 195 -0.13 10.77 -14.46
N GLU A 196 -0.80 11.82 -14.97
CA GLU A 196 -0.52 12.39 -16.30
C GLU A 196 0.92 12.93 -16.39
N LEU A 197 1.40 13.62 -15.35
CA LEU A 197 2.79 14.08 -15.27
C LEU A 197 3.77 12.91 -15.34
N ALA A 198 3.52 11.83 -14.57
CA ALA A 198 4.38 10.65 -14.58
C ALA A 198 4.40 9.98 -15.97
N MET A 199 3.24 9.82 -16.59
CA MET A 199 3.12 9.27 -17.95
C MET A 199 3.81 10.15 -19.01
N GLY A 200 3.68 11.47 -18.90
CA GLY A 200 4.37 12.43 -19.77
C GLY A 200 5.90 12.37 -19.65
N ARG A 201 6.43 11.77 -18.56
CA ARG A 201 7.85 11.48 -18.35
C ARG A 201 8.26 10.03 -18.62
N GLY A 202 7.37 9.24 -19.24
CA GLY A 202 7.68 7.89 -19.69
C GLY A 202 7.36 6.77 -18.71
N VAL A 203 6.74 7.04 -17.54
CA VAL A 203 6.21 6.00 -16.66
C VAL A 203 5.01 5.36 -17.34
N ARG A 204 5.01 4.05 -17.48
CA ARG A 204 3.88 3.34 -18.09
C ARG A 204 2.66 3.31 -17.14
N PRO A 205 1.42 3.35 -17.67
CA PRO A 205 0.21 3.30 -16.84
C PRO A 205 0.21 2.11 -15.85
N GLU A 206 0.75 0.96 -16.26
CA GLU A 206 0.82 -0.25 -15.45
C GLU A 206 1.81 -0.15 -14.27
N GLN A 207 2.70 0.84 -14.28
CA GLN A 207 3.62 1.12 -13.17
C GLN A 207 3.00 2.04 -12.11
N ILE A 208 1.86 2.70 -12.42
CA ILE A 208 1.26 3.70 -11.53
C ILE A 208 0.31 3.03 -10.53
N ILE A 209 0.46 3.40 -9.26
CA ILE A 209 -0.41 3.08 -8.14
C ILE A 209 -0.76 4.41 -7.47
N LEU A 210 -2.01 4.61 -7.09
CA LEU A 210 -2.45 5.85 -6.44
C LEU A 210 -2.72 5.63 -4.96
N ASP A 211 -2.36 6.63 -4.13
CA ASP A 211 -2.67 6.65 -2.70
C ASP A 211 -3.38 7.97 -2.36
N PRO A 212 -4.64 7.93 -1.88
CA PRO A 212 -5.38 9.14 -1.51
C PRO A 212 -4.81 9.85 -0.29
N GLY A 213 -3.86 9.26 0.44
CA GLY A 213 -3.10 9.91 1.51
C GLY A 213 -3.95 10.26 2.72
N HIS A 214 -4.69 9.32 3.29
CA HIS A 214 -5.43 9.51 4.54
C HIS A 214 -4.53 10.11 5.63
N ASP A 215 -5.04 11.07 6.39
CA ASP A 215 -4.34 11.89 7.40
C ASP A 215 -3.17 12.76 6.89
N LEU A 216 -2.71 12.59 5.67
CA LEU A 216 -1.71 13.49 5.11
C LEU A 216 -2.36 14.81 4.70
N ASN A 217 -2.16 15.86 5.50
CA ASN A 217 -2.81 17.17 5.33
C ASN A 217 -4.35 17.08 5.24
N LYS A 218 -4.92 16.19 6.01
CA LYS A 218 -6.36 15.97 6.17
C LYS A 218 -6.70 15.86 7.66
N ASN A 219 -7.84 16.40 8.06
CA ASN A 219 -8.39 16.17 9.39
C ASN A 219 -9.24 14.90 9.41
N THR A 220 -9.73 14.54 10.58
CA THR A 220 -10.56 13.34 10.80
C THR A 220 -11.78 13.30 9.89
N TYR A 221 -12.51 14.41 9.74
CA TYR A 221 -13.68 14.48 8.85
C TYR A 221 -13.30 14.29 7.38
N HIS A 222 -12.18 14.88 6.94
CA HIS A 222 -11.67 14.70 5.58
C HIS A 222 -11.29 13.25 5.31
N SER A 223 -10.61 12.59 6.27
CA SER A 223 -10.21 11.18 6.13
C SER A 223 -11.42 10.26 6.11
N LEU A 224 -12.44 10.49 6.97
CA LEU A 224 -13.70 9.74 6.96
C LEU A 224 -14.49 9.94 5.67
N GLU A 225 -14.58 11.17 5.16
CA GLU A 225 -15.24 11.48 3.88
C GLU A 225 -14.55 10.78 2.71
N LEU A 226 -13.23 10.90 2.65
CA LEU A 226 -12.41 10.26 1.63
C LEU A 226 -12.56 8.73 1.65
N THR A 227 -12.55 8.12 2.84
CA THR A 227 -12.81 6.67 3.00
C THR A 227 -14.19 6.30 2.47
N ARG A 228 -15.22 7.09 2.80
CA ARG A 228 -16.62 6.84 2.38
C ARG A 228 -16.77 6.84 0.86
N ARG A 229 -16.07 7.75 0.18
CA ARG A 229 -16.14 8.00 -1.27
C ARG A 229 -14.92 7.50 -2.03
N LEU A 230 -14.21 6.51 -1.49
CA LEU A 230 -12.97 5.98 -2.09
C LEU A 230 -13.19 5.37 -3.48
N ASP A 231 -14.39 4.85 -3.74
CA ASP A 231 -14.81 4.31 -5.03
C ASP A 231 -14.75 5.34 -6.16
N GLU A 232 -14.93 6.64 -5.87
CA GLU A 232 -14.76 7.71 -6.87
C GLU A 232 -13.31 7.82 -7.34
N ILE A 233 -12.34 7.58 -6.45
CA ILE A 233 -10.91 7.54 -6.82
C ILE A 233 -10.57 6.22 -7.49
N ALA A 234 -11.14 5.10 -7.02
CA ALA A 234 -10.96 3.79 -7.63
C ALA A 234 -11.43 3.76 -9.10
N ALA A 235 -12.47 4.53 -9.43
CA ALA A 235 -12.99 4.68 -10.80
C ALA A 235 -11.96 5.30 -11.78
N MET A 236 -10.85 5.86 -11.30
CA MET A 236 -9.74 6.31 -12.17
C MET A 236 -8.99 5.15 -12.85
N GLY A 237 -9.24 3.90 -12.44
CA GLY A 237 -8.70 2.71 -13.08
C GLY A 237 -7.27 2.34 -12.69
N TYR A 238 -6.69 2.95 -11.68
CA TYR A 238 -5.38 2.55 -11.10
C TYR A 238 -5.59 1.76 -9.83
N PRO A 239 -4.73 0.77 -9.50
CA PRO A 239 -4.76 0.16 -8.17
C PRO A 239 -4.57 1.21 -7.09
N LEU A 240 -5.45 1.18 -6.08
CA LEU A 240 -5.32 2.08 -4.94
C LEU A 240 -4.56 1.41 -3.80
N LEU A 241 -3.57 2.12 -3.27
CA LEU A 241 -2.96 1.85 -1.99
C LEU A 241 -3.66 2.70 -0.93
N VAL A 242 -3.99 2.10 0.22
CA VAL A 242 -4.48 2.82 1.40
C VAL A 242 -3.60 2.53 2.61
N ALA A 243 -3.29 3.55 3.39
CA ALA A 243 -2.39 3.50 4.54
C ALA A 243 -3.10 4.01 5.80
N ASP A 244 -4.18 3.34 6.21
CA ASP A 244 -5.03 3.77 7.32
C ASP A 244 -4.56 3.29 8.70
N SER A 245 -3.59 2.36 8.72
CA SER A 245 -3.15 1.68 9.94
C SER A 245 -2.69 2.66 11.03
N ASN A 246 -3.36 2.59 12.18
CA ASN A 246 -3.09 3.38 13.38
C ASN A 246 -3.17 4.91 13.19
N LYS A 247 -3.83 5.39 12.14
CA LYS A 247 -3.99 6.81 11.82
C LYS A 247 -4.84 7.55 12.86
N ASP A 248 -4.62 8.86 12.94
CA ASP A 248 -5.26 9.70 13.96
C ASP A 248 -6.77 9.79 13.76
N PHE A 249 -7.27 9.78 12.51
CA PHE A 249 -8.72 9.76 12.28
C PHE A 249 -9.42 8.55 12.91
N ILE A 250 -8.75 7.38 13.00
CA ILE A 250 -9.28 6.20 13.68
C ILE A 250 -9.29 6.42 15.19
N GLY A 251 -8.15 6.90 15.74
CA GLY A 251 -8.02 7.18 17.17
C GLY A 251 -9.04 8.21 17.64
N GLU A 252 -9.18 9.33 16.93
CA GLU A 252 -10.15 10.38 17.24
C GLU A 252 -11.61 9.91 17.11
N THR A 253 -11.91 9.09 16.10
CA THR A 253 -13.26 8.55 15.92
C THR A 253 -13.68 7.62 17.07
N LEU A 254 -12.73 6.84 17.60
CA LEU A 254 -13.01 5.84 18.64
C LEU A 254 -12.68 6.32 20.06
N GLY A 255 -12.01 7.47 20.21
CA GLY A 255 -11.43 7.88 21.49
C GLY A 255 -10.35 6.92 21.96
N ALA A 256 -9.56 6.33 21.03
CA ALA A 256 -8.63 5.26 21.31
C ALA A 256 -7.17 5.70 21.19
N ASP A 257 -6.34 5.29 22.15
CA ASP A 257 -4.89 5.42 22.07
C ASP A 257 -4.32 4.58 20.91
N GLN A 258 -3.12 4.93 20.44
CA GLN A 258 -2.50 4.27 19.28
C GLN A 258 -2.42 2.74 19.40
N LYS A 259 -2.14 2.21 20.58
CA LYS A 259 -2.05 0.76 20.88
C LYS A 259 -3.40 0.03 20.78
N ASP A 260 -4.51 0.77 20.87
CA ASP A 260 -5.87 0.21 20.92
C ASP A 260 -6.65 0.44 19.60
N ARG A 261 -5.97 0.89 18.53
CA ARG A 261 -6.57 1.22 17.23
C ARG A 261 -6.73 0.03 16.27
N LEU A 262 -6.31 -1.18 16.64
CA LEU A 262 -6.31 -2.34 15.73
C LEU A 262 -7.69 -2.64 15.16
N ALA A 263 -8.72 -2.73 16.00
CA ALA A 263 -10.08 -3.03 15.55
C ALA A 263 -10.62 -1.97 14.56
N GLY A 264 -10.39 -0.69 14.84
CA GLY A 264 -10.74 0.42 13.94
C GLY A 264 -9.94 0.38 12.64
N THR A 265 -8.66 0.06 12.71
CA THR A 265 -7.78 -0.12 11.54
C THR A 265 -8.34 -1.21 10.63
N LEU A 266 -8.67 -2.38 11.17
CA LEU A 266 -9.21 -3.49 10.38
C LEU A 266 -10.59 -3.16 9.78
N ALA A 267 -11.45 -2.45 10.51
CA ALA A 267 -12.74 -2.00 10.00
C ALA A 267 -12.57 -1.03 8.82
N ALA A 268 -11.70 -0.01 8.95
CA ALA A 268 -11.39 0.93 7.88
C ALA A 268 -10.76 0.22 6.67
N LEU A 269 -9.81 -0.68 6.91
CA LEU A 269 -9.16 -1.49 5.87
C LEU A 269 -10.18 -2.29 5.06
N VAL A 270 -11.05 -3.06 5.72
CA VAL A 270 -12.09 -3.85 5.06
C VAL A 270 -13.01 -2.94 4.25
N PHE A 271 -13.44 -1.82 4.82
CA PHE A 271 -14.28 -0.85 4.11
C PHE A 271 -13.57 -0.31 2.86
N CYS A 272 -12.29 0.06 2.96
CA CYS A 272 -11.50 0.52 1.81
C CYS A 272 -11.38 -0.57 0.72
N VAL A 273 -11.18 -1.84 1.09
CA VAL A 273 -11.15 -2.95 0.12
C VAL A 273 -12.49 -3.08 -0.61
N LEU A 274 -13.60 -2.96 0.12
CA LEU A 274 -14.95 -2.96 -0.46
C LEU A 274 -15.16 -1.75 -1.40
N ARG A 275 -14.48 -0.63 -1.17
CA ARG A 275 -14.52 0.58 -2.00
C ARG A 275 -13.44 0.63 -3.08
N GLY A 276 -12.74 -0.49 -3.35
CA GLY A 276 -11.83 -0.60 -4.49
C GLY A 276 -10.34 -0.53 -4.17
N ALA A 277 -9.92 -0.43 -2.90
CA ALA A 277 -8.50 -0.56 -2.54
C ALA A 277 -7.96 -1.95 -2.94
N ARG A 278 -6.73 -1.98 -3.43
CA ARG A 278 -6.04 -3.21 -3.88
C ARG A 278 -4.69 -3.43 -3.20
N ILE A 279 -4.19 -2.43 -2.50
CA ILE A 279 -3.01 -2.53 -1.64
C ILE A 279 -3.36 -1.90 -0.29
N VAL A 280 -3.04 -2.57 0.81
CA VAL A 280 -3.25 -2.07 2.17
C VAL A 280 -1.91 -2.03 2.90
N ARG A 281 -1.49 -0.84 3.35
CA ARG A 281 -0.22 -0.61 4.03
C ARG A 281 -0.44 -0.56 5.54
N VAL A 282 0.18 -1.50 6.28
CA VAL A 282 -0.19 -1.80 7.67
C VAL A 282 1.01 -2.05 8.58
N HIS A 283 0.81 -1.81 9.89
CA HIS A 283 1.74 -2.20 10.96
C HIS A 283 1.49 -3.63 11.45
N ASP A 284 0.22 -4.00 11.68
CA ASP A 284 -0.17 -5.32 12.17
C ASP A 284 -0.48 -6.25 10.99
N VAL A 285 0.60 -6.86 10.46
CA VAL A 285 0.54 -7.64 9.23
C VAL A 285 -0.38 -8.84 9.35
N ARG A 286 -0.24 -9.62 10.45
CA ARG A 286 -0.99 -10.87 10.60
C ARG A 286 -2.50 -10.64 10.63
N ALA A 287 -2.94 -9.67 11.43
CA ALA A 287 -4.35 -9.33 11.53
C ALA A 287 -4.90 -8.77 10.20
N ALA A 288 -4.10 -7.94 9.51
CA ALA A 288 -4.48 -7.41 8.20
C ALA A 288 -4.57 -8.51 7.12
N VAL A 289 -3.63 -9.45 7.08
CA VAL A 289 -3.66 -10.61 6.17
C VAL A 289 -4.92 -11.44 6.40
N ASP A 290 -5.27 -11.72 7.65
CA ASP A 290 -6.46 -12.51 7.96
C ASP A 290 -7.74 -11.76 7.57
N ALA A 291 -7.82 -10.43 7.83
CA ALA A 291 -8.95 -9.59 7.42
C ALA A 291 -9.10 -9.50 5.90
N VAL A 292 -7.99 -9.28 5.17
CA VAL A 292 -7.97 -9.23 3.70
C VAL A 292 -8.41 -10.57 3.11
N ARG A 293 -7.83 -11.68 3.55
CA ARG A 293 -8.18 -13.02 3.04
C ARG A 293 -9.64 -13.38 3.29
N MET A 294 -10.16 -13.00 4.47
CA MET A 294 -11.59 -13.20 4.77
C MET A 294 -12.46 -12.36 3.85
N THR A 295 -12.11 -11.11 3.62
CA THR A 295 -12.84 -10.21 2.70
C THR A 295 -12.80 -10.73 1.26
N GLU A 296 -11.63 -11.15 0.76
CA GLU A 296 -11.48 -11.77 -0.56
C GLU A 296 -12.37 -13.03 -0.71
N ALA A 297 -12.45 -13.87 0.32
CA ALA A 297 -13.29 -15.07 0.30
C ALA A 297 -14.78 -14.73 0.28
N ILE A 298 -15.22 -13.72 1.06
CA ILE A 298 -16.60 -13.22 1.07
C ILE A 298 -16.98 -12.67 -0.31
N LEU A 299 -16.07 -11.94 -0.97
CA LEU A 299 -16.28 -11.38 -2.31
C LEU A 299 -16.15 -12.42 -3.44
N GLY A 300 -15.81 -13.67 -3.14
CA GLY A 300 -15.60 -14.72 -4.14
C GLY A 300 -14.31 -14.55 -4.96
N MET A 301 -13.42 -13.68 -4.53
CA MET A 301 -12.11 -13.46 -5.18
C MET A 301 -11.15 -14.63 -4.97
N ARG A 302 -11.35 -15.41 -3.90
CA ARG A 302 -10.59 -16.63 -3.58
C ARG A 302 -11.46 -17.70 -2.91
N PRO A 303 -11.10 -18.99 -3.01
CA PRO A 303 -11.74 -20.02 -2.20
C PRO A 303 -11.29 -19.94 -0.73
N PRO A 304 -12.08 -20.47 0.22
CA PRO A 304 -11.63 -20.67 1.59
C PRO A 304 -10.42 -21.63 1.63
N ALA A 305 -9.53 -21.44 2.61
CA ALA A 305 -8.36 -22.32 2.79
C ALA A 305 -8.77 -23.78 3.03
N THR A 306 -9.86 -24.00 3.77
CA THR A 306 -10.49 -25.29 3.99
C THR A 306 -12.00 -25.15 4.01
N ALA A 307 -12.72 -26.14 3.46
CA ALA A 307 -14.18 -26.17 3.49
C ALA A 307 -14.59 -27.58 3.94
N ARG A 308 -14.82 -27.75 5.25
CA ARG A 308 -15.19 -29.06 5.85
C ARG A 308 -16.46 -29.00 6.67
N HIS A 309 -16.85 -27.82 7.16
CA HIS A 309 -18.02 -27.65 8.02
C HIS A 309 -19.30 -27.98 7.22
N ASN A 310 -20.09 -28.97 7.69
CA ASN A 310 -21.32 -29.45 7.05
C ASN A 310 -21.16 -29.83 5.55
N MET A 311 -19.99 -30.33 5.17
CA MET A 311 -19.72 -30.86 3.82
C MET A 311 -19.45 -32.35 3.97
N ASP A 312 -20.43 -33.21 3.64
CA ASP A 312 -20.32 -34.68 3.57
C ASP A 312 -19.72 -35.12 2.24
#